data_d975039cf82f2fbae37c649f35d05c72
#
_entry.id   d975039cf82f2fbae37c649f35d05c72
#
_cell.length_a   1.000
_cell.length_b   1.000
_cell.length_c   1.000
_cell.angle_alpha   90.00
_cell.angle_beta   90.00
_cell.angle_gamma   90.00
#
_symmetry.space_group_name_H-M   'P 1'
#
loop_
_entity.id
_entity.type
_entity.pdbx_description
1 polymer ?
#
loop_
_entity_poly.entity_id
_entity_poly.type
_entity_poly.pdbx_seq_one_letter_code
_entity_poly.pdbx_strand_id
1 'polypeptide(L)'
;KSAANFIGGTSPVYQWNVSQVEAGSCVNSTGGTYIPETGFNLSRFYATSTTTIRVCGNFTYVDASDELRIDFNLTIPEDATTGAKGDVITATAWINQ
;
A
#
# COMPACT_ATOMS: atom_id res chain seq x y z
N LYS A 1 6.56 8.34 -4.80
CA LYS A 1 7.47 8.20 -5.95
C LYS A 1 7.36 6.80 -6.54
N SER A 2 7.69 6.66 -7.81
CA SER A 2 7.86 5.36 -8.46
C SER A 2 9.22 4.74 -8.08
N ALA A 3 9.39 3.43 -8.34
CA ALA A 3 10.67 2.76 -8.11
C ALA A 3 11.81 3.44 -8.88
N ALA A 4 11.58 3.80 -10.14
CA ALA A 4 12.59 4.45 -10.97
C ALA A 4 13.02 5.81 -10.40
N ASN A 5 12.09 6.58 -9.87
CA ASN A 5 12.38 7.92 -9.35
C ASN A 5 12.91 7.91 -7.91
N PHE A 6 12.52 6.92 -7.13
CA PHE A 6 12.96 6.81 -5.74
C PHE A 6 14.29 6.08 -5.61
N ILE A 7 14.44 4.96 -6.30
CA ILE A 7 15.61 4.08 -6.18
C ILE A 7 16.55 4.29 -7.37
N GLY A 8 16.02 4.17 -8.60
CA GLY A 8 16.81 4.23 -9.82
C GLY A 8 17.56 2.94 -10.10
N GLY A 9 18.43 2.97 -11.12
CA GLY A 9 19.18 1.81 -11.55
C GLY A 9 18.37 0.85 -12.42
N THR A 10 18.87 -0.37 -12.57
CA THR A 10 18.25 -1.39 -13.40
C THR A 10 17.34 -2.27 -12.58
N SER A 11 16.05 -2.31 -12.94
CA SER A 11 15.02 -3.14 -12.30
C SER A 11 14.90 -2.92 -10.78
N PRO A 12 14.76 -1.68 -10.31
CA PRO A 12 14.51 -1.45 -8.90
C PRO A 12 13.11 -1.95 -8.52
N VAL A 13 12.94 -2.33 -7.26
CA VAL A 13 11.64 -2.74 -6.72
C VAL A 13 11.24 -1.78 -5.61
N TYR A 14 10.03 -1.24 -5.73
CA TYR A 14 9.41 -0.45 -4.68
C TYR A 14 7.91 -0.74 -4.72
N GLN A 15 7.46 -1.51 -3.75
CA GLN A 15 6.10 -2.05 -3.71
C GLN A 15 5.47 -1.83 -2.34
N TRP A 16 4.15 -1.80 -2.32
CA TRP A 16 3.36 -1.69 -1.10
C TRP A 16 2.44 -2.89 -0.95
N ASN A 17 2.07 -3.16 0.29
CA ASN A 17 1.15 -4.22 0.66
C ASN A 17 0.31 -3.76 1.85
N VAL A 18 -0.98 -4.01 1.81
CA VAL A 18 -1.88 -3.75 2.93
C VAL A 18 -2.39 -5.07 3.48
N SER A 19 -2.26 -5.25 4.79
CA SER A 19 -2.78 -6.41 5.49
C SER A 19 -3.58 -5.95 6.71
N GLN A 20 -4.50 -6.80 7.14
CA GLN A 20 -5.30 -6.54 8.35
C GLN A 20 -4.55 -7.07 9.56
N VAL A 21 -4.19 -6.19 10.48
CA VAL A 21 -3.65 -6.60 11.79
C VAL A 21 -4.76 -7.25 12.60
N GLU A 22 -5.94 -6.62 12.56
CA GLU A 22 -7.15 -7.17 13.16
C GLU A 22 -8.10 -7.58 12.04
N ALA A 23 -8.60 -8.80 12.09
CA ALA A 23 -9.49 -9.33 11.06
C ALA A 23 -10.75 -8.47 10.93
N GLY A 24 -11.16 -8.19 9.71
CA GLY A 24 -12.33 -7.38 9.43
C GLY A 24 -12.10 -5.88 9.44
N SER A 25 -10.86 -5.41 9.62
CA SER A 25 -10.56 -3.98 9.62
C SER A 25 -10.83 -3.32 8.27
N CYS A 26 -10.59 -4.03 7.19
CA CYS A 26 -10.89 -3.56 5.85
C CYS A 26 -11.89 -4.50 5.18
N VAL A 27 -13.08 -4.01 4.93
CA VAL A 27 -14.15 -4.82 4.36
C VAL A 27 -14.48 -4.36 2.95
N ASN A 28 -14.87 -5.31 2.11
CA ASN A 28 -15.38 -5.05 0.78
C ASN A 28 -16.88 -5.37 0.72
N SER A 29 -17.49 -5.02 -0.41
CA SER A 29 -18.92 -5.24 -0.61
C SER A 29 -19.30 -6.71 -0.78
N THR A 30 -18.33 -7.59 -1.06
CA THR A 30 -18.59 -9.00 -1.36
C THR A 30 -17.99 -9.97 -0.35
N GLY A 31 -17.21 -9.47 0.62
CA GLY A 31 -16.39 -10.31 1.50
C GLY A 31 -15.14 -10.83 0.77
N GLY A 32 -14.20 -11.41 1.49
CA GLY A 32 -12.95 -11.91 0.92
C GLY A 32 -11.83 -10.88 0.87
N THR A 33 -10.71 -11.24 0.25
CA THR A 33 -9.48 -10.44 0.26
C THR A 33 -9.35 -9.48 -0.92
N TYR A 34 -10.04 -9.74 -2.00
CA TYR A 34 -10.09 -8.81 -3.13
C TYR A 34 -11.07 -7.69 -2.81
N ILE A 35 -10.63 -6.46 -2.94
CA ILE A 35 -11.44 -5.28 -2.62
C ILE A 35 -11.87 -4.63 -3.94
N PRO A 36 -13.10 -4.90 -4.44
CA PRO A 36 -13.54 -4.37 -5.73
C PRO A 36 -13.47 -2.85 -5.82
N GLU A 37 -13.70 -2.17 -4.71
CA GLU A 37 -13.67 -0.71 -4.64
C GLU A 37 -12.27 -0.14 -4.90
N THR A 38 -11.21 -0.94 -4.69
CA THR A 38 -9.82 -0.53 -4.90
C THR A 38 -9.16 -1.20 -6.10
N GLY A 39 -9.66 -2.38 -6.51
CA GLY A 39 -9.03 -3.21 -7.52
C GLY A 39 -7.83 -4.01 -7.02
N PHE A 40 -7.59 -4.06 -5.71
CA PHE A 40 -6.43 -4.71 -5.12
C PHE A 40 -6.82 -5.83 -4.16
N ASN A 41 -5.94 -6.81 -4.03
CA ASN A 41 -6.07 -7.86 -3.01
C ASN A 41 -5.31 -7.46 -1.75
N LEU A 42 -5.89 -7.76 -0.59
CA LEU A 42 -5.16 -7.65 0.67
C LEU A 42 -4.01 -8.66 0.70
N SER A 43 -2.93 -8.28 1.38
CA SER A 43 -1.73 -9.11 1.57
C SER A 43 -1.00 -9.47 0.27
N ARG A 44 -1.13 -8.63 -0.75
CA ARG A 44 -0.40 -8.77 -2.01
C ARG A 44 0.36 -7.49 -2.30
N PHE A 45 1.59 -7.62 -2.83
CA PHE A 45 2.42 -6.46 -3.17
C PHE A 45 2.08 -5.91 -4.55
N TYR A 46 2.07 -4.60 -4.65
CA TYR A 46 1.83 -3.85 -5.88
C TYR A 46 2.87 -2.74 -6.02
N ALA A 47 3.20 -2.39 -7.25
CA ALA A 47 4.14 -1.29 -7.51
C ALA A 47 3.60 0.02 -6.96
N THR A 48 4.49 0.83 -6.38
CA THR A 48 4.13 2.18 -5.93
C THR A 48 3.83 3.09 -7.11
N SER A 49 3.02 4.09 -6.86
CA SER A 49 2.57 5.05 -7.87
C SER A 49 2.65 6.46 -7.30
N THR A 50 2.75 7.44 -8.18
CA THR A 50 2.63 8.85 -7.80
C THR A 50 1.17 9.31 -7.70
N THR A 51 0.24 8.46 -8.09
CA THR A 51 -1.19 8.73 -8.02
C THR A 51 -1.75 8.25 -6.69
N THR A 52 -2.66 9.00 -6.11
CA THR A 52 -3.40 8.57 -4.92
C THR A 52 -4.23 7.33 -5.27
N ILE A 53 -4.09 6.28 -4.46
CA ILE A 53 -4.83 5.03 -4.63
C ILE A 53 -5.60 4.71 -3.37
N ARG A 54 -6.77 4.10 -3.55
CA ARG A 54 -7.58 3.62 -2.44
C ARG A 54 -7.14 2.21 -2.07
N VAL A 55 -6.68 2.01 -0.85
CA VAL A 55 -6.13 0.72 -0.41
C VAL A 55 -7.10 -0.09 0.44
N CYS A 56 -8.17 0.53 0.91
CA CYS A 56 -9.21 -0.13 1.71
C CYS A 56 -10.57 0.34 1.23
N GLY A 57 -11.48 -0.58 0.98
CA GLY A 57 -12.83 -0.24 0.56
C GLY A 57 -13.59 0.50 1.65
N ASN A 58 -13.80 -0.16 2.76
CA ASN A 58 -14.43 0.43 3.94
C ASN A 58 -13.63 0.03 5.17
N PHE A 59 -13.14 1.02 5.89
CA PHE A 59 -12.40 0.80 7.12
C PHE A 59 -13.39 0.73 8.29
N THR A 60 -13.31 -0.38 9.03
CA THR A 60 -14.15 -0.59 10.19
C THR A 60 -13.58 0.20 11.37
N TYR A 61 -14.44 0.82 12.19
CA TYR A 61 -13.99 1.53 13.38
C TYR A 61 -14.60 0.95 14.66
N VAL A 62 -14.51 -0.36 14.76
CA VAL A 62 -14.78 -1.11 15.98
C VAL A 62 -13.43 -1.51 16.56
N ASP A 63 -13.25 -1.37 17.86
CA ASP A 63 -11.95 -1.57 18.52
C ASP A 63 -11.28 -2.91 18.15
N ALA A 64 -12.06 -3.96 17.95
CA ALA A 64 -11.54 -5.27 17.59
C ALA A 64 -11.18 -5.42 16.10
N SER A 65 -11.42 -4.40 15.26
CA SER A 65 -11.21 -4.49 13.81
C SER A 65 -10.99 -3.11 13.19
N ASP A 66 -10.03 -2.37 13.74
CA ASP A 66 -9.74 -1.00 13.30
C ASP A 66 -8.25 -0.77 12.99
N GLU A 67 -7.49 -1.83 12.72
CA GLU A 67 -6.05 -1.70 12.51
C GLU A 67 -5.61 -2.37 11.22
N LEU A 68 -4.91 -1.60 10.38
CA LEU A 68 -4.27 -2.05 9.15
C LEU A 68 -2.76 -1.88 9.25
N ARG A 69 -2.03 -2.70 8.51
CA ARG A 69 -0.59 -2.58 8.37
C ARG A 69 -0.26 -2.37 6.90
N ILE A 70 0.63 -1.41 6.65
CA ILE A 70 1.16 -1.18 5.32
C ILE A 70 2.64 -1.55 5.34
N ASP A 71 3.02 -2.49 4.51
CA ASP A 71 4.41 -2.93 4.35
C ASP A 71 4.95 -2.46 3.00
N PHE A 72 6.23 -2.20 2.96
CA PHE A 72 6.92 -1.82 1.73
C PHE A 72 8.03 -2.82 1.43
N ASN A 73 8.17 -3.18 0.16
CA ASN A 73 9.24 -4.04 -0.33
C ASN A 73 10.14 -3.22 -1.25
N LEU A 74 11.44 -3.21 -0.93
CA LEU A 74 12.44 -2.42 -1.63
C LEU A 74 13.56 -3.33 -2.11
N THR A 75 13.94 -3.19 -3.38
CA THR A 75 15.16 -3.79 -3.92
C THR A 75 15.98 -2.68 -4.57
N ILE A 76 17.21 -2.51 -4.09
CA ILE A 76 18.13 -1.49 -4.59
C ILE A 76 19.13 -2.19 -5.48
N PRO A 77 19.12 -1.93 -6.81
CA PRO A 77 20.08 -2.54 -7.73
C PRO A 77 21.48 -1.97 -7.52
N GLU A 78 22.50 -2.74 -7.93
CA GLU A 78 23.90 -2.35 -7.76
C GLU A 78 24.25 -1.07 -8.53
N ASP A 79 23.55 -0.80 -9.62
CA ASP A 79 23.80 0.38 -10.46
C ASP A 79 22.95 1.60 -10.05
N ALA A 80 22.24 1.52 -8.93
CA ALA A 80 21.53 2.68 -8.40
C ALA A 80 22.53 3.75 -7.94
N THR A 81 22.17 5.02 -8.13
CA THR A 81 23.03 6.12 -7.68
C THR A 81 23.16 6.12 -6.17
N THR A 82 24.36 6.45 -5.67
CA THR A 82 24.63 6.56 -4.23
C THR A 82 24.05 7.86 -3.68
N GLY A 83 23.85 7.89 -2.36
CA GLY A 83 23.39 9.05 -1.64
C GLY A 83 22.08 8.79 -0.91
N ALA A 84 21.65 9.77 -0.14
CA ALA A 84 20.39 9.69 0.60
C ALA A 84 19.22 9.77 -0.36
N LYS A 85 18.23 8.88 -0.16
CA LYS A 85 17.00 8.85 -0.94
C LYS A 85 15.82 8.90 0.02
N GLY A 86 14.81 9.67 -0.35
CA GLY A 86 13.64 9.82 0.50
C GLY A 86 12.35 9.82 -0.30
N ASP A 87 11.31 9.41 0.35
CA ASP A 87 9.95 9.49 -0.18
C ASP A 87 9.01 9.85 0.97
N VAL A 88 7.85 10.38 0.63
CA VAL A 88 6.82 10.73 1.59
C VAL A 88 5.59 9.88 1.30
N ILE A 89 5.12 9.19 2.32
CA ILE A 89 3.90 8.39 2.27
C ILE A 89 2.81 9.16 3.01
N THR A 90 1.72 9.44 2.33
CA THR A 90 0.58 10.12 2.93
C THR A 90 -0.60 9.18 2.96
N ALA A 91 -1.16 8.98 4.16
CA ALA A 91 -2.37 8.21 4.34
C ALA A 91 -3.53 9.16 4.65
N THR A 92 -4.64 8.98 3.97
CA THR A 92 -5.84 9.80 4.17
C THR A 92 -7.05 8.89 4.34
N ALA A 93 -7.86 9.19 5.35
CA ALA A 93 -9.12 8.52 5.57
C ALA A 93 -10.28 9.48 5.29
N TRP A 94 -11.32 8.97 4.65
CA TRP A 94 -12.55 9.73 4.40
C TRP A 94 -13.71 9.12 5.16
N ILE A 95 -14.63 9.98 5.57
CA ILE A 95 -15.92 9.53 6.05
C ILE A 95 -16.71 9.03 4.85
N ASN A 96 -17.12 7.76 4.91
CA ASN A 96 -17.95 7.17 3.88
C ASN A 96 -19.41 7.45 4.20
N GLN A 97 -20.05 8.18 3.32
CA GLN A 97 -21.47 8.54 3.48
C GLN A 97 -22.34 7.87 2.45
#